data_9d16256789528220579a9f03a6ad90b3
#
_entry.id   9d16256789528220579a9f03a6ad90b3
#
_cell.length_a   1.000
_cell.length_b   1.000
_cell.length_c   1.000
_cell.angle_alpha   90.00
_cell.angle_beta   90.00
_cell.angle_gamma   90.00
#
_symmetry.space_group_name_H-M   'P 1'
#
loop_
_entity.id
_entity.type
_entity.pdbx_description
1 polymer ?
#
loop_
_entity_poly.entity_id
_entity_poly.type
_entity_poly.pdbx_seq_one_letter_code
_entity_poly.pdbx_strand_id
1 'polypeptide(L)'
;MFSHGGWTQEKPDAILDGLHQDAHEGNFQSYFNRYSSDAIFLGTDKTERWTIEEFKAYAKPAFEDGHGWTYTLVERNWEGSGNTLWFDEILFNEKLGHCRGTGVIQLINNEWKIAHYALTMLVPNSIAEEIGSQTKQADQIN
;
A
#
# COMPACT_ATOMS: atom_id res chain seq x y z
N MET A 1 16.95 -3.03 22.03
CA MET A 1 16.88 -3.29 21.40
C MET A 1 16.30 -4.24 20.94
N PHE A 2 15.81 -4.58 20.50
CA PHE A 2 15.27 -5.38 20.07
C PHE A 2 15.78 -6.25 19.71
N SER A 3 15.64 -6.91 19.94
CA SER A 3 16.15 -7.68 19.80
C SER A 3 16.12 -8.25 18.93
N HIS A 4 16.00 -8.34 18.79
CA HIS A 4 16.38 -8.96 17.96
C HIS A 4 15.56 -9.82 17.24
N GLY A 5 14.85 -10.58 17.56
CA GLY A 5 14.00 -11.51 17.02
C GLY A 5 13.70 -11.32 15.57
N GLY A 6 12.51 -10.94 15.21
CA GLY A 6 12.14 -10.72 13.85
C GLY A 6 12.90 -9.62 13.15
N TRP A 7 13.59 -8.81 13.91
CA TRP A 7 14.31 -7.68 13.35
C TRP A 7 15.63 -8.06 12.74
N THR A 8 16.15 -9.24 13.05
CA THR A 8 17.47 -9.64 12.59
C THR A 8 17.50 -10.01 11.12
N GLN A 9 16.34 -10.38 10.56
CA GLN A 9 16.28 -10.83 9.19
C GLN A 9 16.16 -9.65 8.25
N GLU A 10 15.14 -8.86 8.45
CA GLU A 10 14.83 -7.76 7.57
C GLU A 10 14.07 -6.73 8.37
N LYS A 11 14.41 -5.49 8.20
CA LYS A 11 13.70 -4.44 8.91
C LYS A 11 12.36 -4.19 8.26
N PRO A 12 11.32 -3.89 9.04
CA PRO A 12 9.99 -3.64 8.47
C PRO A 12 9.96 -2.57 7.38
N ASP A 13 10.74 -1.49 7.53
CA ASP A 13 10.79 -0.45 6.50
C ASP A 13 11.19 -1.00 5.14
N ALA A 14 12.09 -1.99 5.11
CA ALA A 14 12.58 -2.54 3.85
C ALA A 14 11.45 -3.20 3.04
N ILE A 15 10.46 -3.77 3.73
CA ILE A 15 9.32 -4.38 3.03
C ILE A 15 8.55 -3.32 2.25
N LEU A 16 8.24 -2.20 2.90
CA LEU A 16 7.46 -1.15 2.26
C LEU A 16 8.29 -0.36 1.24
N ASP A 17 9.55 -0.08 1.56
CA ASP A 17 10.42 0.62 0.60
C ASP A 17 10.59 -0.23 -0.66
N GLY A 18 10.78 -1.53 -0.49
CA GLY A 18 10.89 -2.43 -1.62
C GLY A 18 9.60 -2.53 -2.40
N LEU A 19 8.46 -2.51 -1.72
CA LEU A 19 7.16 -2.54 -2.37
C LEU A 19 7.02 -1.36 -3.34
N HIS A 20 7.33 -0.15 -2.87
CA HIS A 20 7.20 1.03 -3.70
C HIS A 20 8.24 1.07 -4.83
N GLN A 21 9.44 0.57 -4.57
CA GLN A 21 10.46 0.48 -5.59
C GLN A 21 10.07 -0.53 -6.67
N ASP A 22 9.55 -1.69 -6.26
CA ASP A 22 9.08 -2.70 -7.21
C ASP A 22 7.96 -2.16 -8.11
N ALA A 23 7.04 -1.39 -7.52
CA ALA A 23 5.96 -0.79 -8.30
C ALA A 23 6.50 0.20 -9.31
N HIS A 24 7.44 1.03 -8.88
CA HIS A 24 8.05 2.02 -9.76
C HIS A 24 8.76 1.37 -10.94
N GLU A 25 9.44 0.26 -10.69
CA GLU A 25 10.22 -0.44 -11.72
C GLU A 25 9.43 -1.48 -12.50
N GLY A 26 8.19 -1.75 -12.09
CA GLY A 26 7.38 -2.75 -12.77
C GLY A 26 7.77 -4.18 -12.45
N ASN A 27 8.36 -4.43 -11.30
CA ASN A 27 8.79 -5.77 -10.88
C ASN A 27 7.63 -6.53 -10.29
N PHE A 28 6.83 -7.16 -11.14
CA PHE A 28 5.57 -7.79 -10.76
C PHE A 28 5.76 -8.89 -9.72
N GLN A 29 6.65 -9.85 -10.01
CA GLN A 29 6.88 -10.98 -9.10
C GLN A 29 7.35 -10.52 -7.73
N SER A 30 8.34 -9.64 -7.70
CA SER A 30 8.89 -9.14 -6.43
C SER A 30 7.84 -8.37 -5.64
N TYR A 31 7.05 -7.53 -6.34
CA TYR A 31 6.00 -6.74 -5.73
C TYR A 31 5.00 -7.64 -4.99
N PHE A 32 4.49 -8.66 -5.67
CA PHE A 32 3.45 -9.50 -5.09
C PHE A 32 3.99 -10.54 -4.11
N ASN A 33 5.28 -10.87 -4.20
CA ASN A 33 5.89 -11.75 -3.20
C ASN A 33 6.00 -11.09 -1.83
N ARG A 34 5.86 -9.79 -1.73
CA ARG A 34 5.91 -9.09 -0.45
C ARG A 34 4.62 -9.23 0.35
N TYR A 35 3.54 -9.68 -0.29
CA TYR A 35 2.25 -9.88 0.37
C TYR A 35 2.11 -11.31 0.86
N SER A 36 1.36 -11.48 1.96
CA SER A 36 0.95 -12.82 2.36
C SER A 36 -0.10 -13.34 1.37
N SER A 37 -0.25 -14.66 1.32
CA SER A 37 -1.16 -15.26 0.34
C SER A 37 -2.62 -14.89 0.56
N ASP A 38 -2.99 -14.55 1.80
CA ASP A 38 -4.36 -14.17 2.15
C ASP A 38 -4.52 -12.67 2.39
N ALA A 39 -3.58 -11.87 1.88
CA ALA A 39 -3.63 -10.43 2.06
C ALA A 39 -4.81 -9.80 1.34
N ILE A 40 -5.22 -8.65 1.85
CA ILE A 40 -6.28 -7.83 1.24
C ILE A 40 -5.69 -6.47 0.91
N PHE A 41 -6.00 -5.98 -0.29
CA PHE A 41 -5.60 -4.65 -0.72
C PHE A 41 -6.84 -3.79 -0.95
N LEU A 42 -6.84 -2.59 -0.39
CA LEU A 42 -7.92 -1.62 -0.60
C LEU A 42 -7.38 -0.46 -1.42
N GLY A 43 -7.97 -0.25 -2.58
CA GLY A 43 -7.57 0.86 -3.44
C GLY A 43 -8.33 2.14 -3.11
N THR A 44 -8.09 3.17 -3.91
CA THR A 44 -8.65 4.50 -3.65
C THR A 44 -10.13 4.62 -4.01
N ASP A 45 -10.65 3.73 -4.82
CA ASP A 45 -12.07 3.74 -5.19
C ASP A 45 -12.84 2.80 -4.27
N LYS A 46 -14.08 3.16 -3.94
CA LYS A 46 -14.87 2.40 -2.96
C LYS A 46 -15.15 0.96 -3.40
N THR A 47 -15.01 0.67 -4.68
CA THR A 47 -15.22 -0.69 -5.21
C THR A 47 -13.96 -1.56 -5.11
N GLU A 48 -12.83 -0.97 -4.75
CA GLU A 48 -11.53 -1.66 -4.85
C GLU A 48 -11.15 -2.33 -3.54
N ARG A 49 -11.74 -3.49 -3.31
CA ARG A 49 -11.33 -4.38 -2.23
C ARG A 49 -10.97 -5.71 -2.88
N TRP A 50 -9.68 -6.04 -2.87
CA TRP A 50 -9.17 -7.17 -3.64
C TRP A 50 -8.42 -8.17 -2.76
N THR A 51 -8.65 -9.45 -3.06
CA THR A 51 -7.69 -10.49 -2.67
C THR A 51 -6.43 -10.30 -3.49
N ILE A 52 -5.37 -11.00 -3.11
CA ILE A 52 -4.11 -10.88 -3.86
C ILE A 52 -4.27 -11.34 -5.30
N GLU A 53 -5.04 -12.40 -5.55
CA GLU A 53 -5.23 -12.86 -6.93
C GLU A 53 -5.98 -11.84 -7.77
N GLU A 54 -7.00 -11.20 -7.18
CA GLU A 54 -7.73 -10.15 -7.87
C GLU A 54 -6.84 -8.93 -8.13
N PHE A 55 -6.02 -8.57 -7.15
CA PHE A 55 -5.12 -7.43 -7.30
C PHE A 55 -4.06 -7.69 -8.38
N LYS A 56 -3.53 -8.92 -8.44
CA LYS A 56 -2.60 -9.29 -9.50
C LYS A 56 -3.22 -9.07 -10.89
N ALA A 57 -4.46 -9.51 -11.05
CA ALA A 57 -5.15 -9.35 -12.33
C ALA A 57 -5.31 -7.86 -12.69
N TYR A 58 -5.65 -7.04 -11.70
CA TYR A 58 -5.80 -5.61 -11.92
C TYR A 58 -4.47 -4.94 -12.28
N ALA A 59 -3.41 -5.32 -11.60
CA ALA A 59 -2.10 -4.66 -11.73
C ALA A 59 -1.32 -5.10 -12.97
N LYS A 60 -1.61 -6.29 -13.48
CA LYS A 60 -0.79 -6.91 -14.51
C LYS A 60 -0.54 -6.03 -15.73
N PRO A 61 -1.57 -5.40 -16.35
CA PRO A 61 -1.32 -4.57 -17.53
C PRO A 61 -0.36 -3.41 -17.26
N ALA A 62 -0.48 -2.77 -16.09
CA ALA A 62 0.40 -1.65 -15.76
C ALA A 62 1.84 -2.11 -15.60
N PHE A 63 2.05 -3.25 -14.94
CA PHE A 63 3.40 -3.76 -14.71
C PHE A 63 4.03 -4.28 -16.00
N GLU A 64 3.22 -4.79 -16.92
CA GLU A 64 3.73 -5.28 -18.21
C GLU A 64 4.26 -4.15 -19.09
N ASP A 65 3.81 -2.93 -18.86
CA ASP A 65 4.32 -1.76 -19.57
C ASP A 65 5.69 -1.32 -19.08
N GLY A 66 6.27 -2.03 -18.10
CA GLY A 66 7.61 -1.73 -17.61
C GLY A 66 7.65 -0.89 -16.37
N HIS A 67 6.50 -0.42 -15.91
CA HIS A 67 6.38 0.30 -14.64
C HIS A 67 4.94 0.23 -14.21
N GLY A 68 4.70 0.08 -12.92
CA GLY A 68 3.34 0.05 -12.39
C GLY A 68 2.89 1.46 -12.06
N TRP A 69 3.24 1.90 -10.86
CA TRP A 69 2.90 3.24 -10.39
C TRP A 69 3.99 3.73 -9.47
N THR A 70 4.05 5.06 -9.29
CA THR A 70 5.13 5.68 -8.54
C THR A 70 4.57 6.45 -7.36
N TYR A 71 4.97 6.04 -6.16
CA TYR A 71 4.66 6.75 -4.92
C TYR A 71 5.96 7.06 -4.20
N THR A 72 6.15 8.31 -3.82
CA THR A 72 7.33 8.76 -3.11
C THR A 72 7.01 8.88 -1.64
N LEU A 73 7.81 8.23 -0.79
CA LEU A 73 7.58 8.26 0.66
C LEU A 73 7.89 9.64 1.23
N VAL A 74 6.95 10.19 2.01
CA VAL A 74 7.13 11.42 2.76
C VAL A 74 7.45 11.12 4.21
N GLU A 75 6.65 10.25 4.84
CA GLU A 75 6.92 9.80 6.21
C GLU A 75 6.24 8.46 6.45
N ARG A 76 6.73 7.72 7.44
CA ARG A 76 6.13 6.45 7.82
C ARG A 76 6.26 6.27 9.32
N ASN A 77 5.21 5.75 9.94
CA ASN A 77 5.16 5.48 11.37
C ASN A 77 4.78 4.02 11.62
N TRP A 78 5.40 3.42 12.63
CA TRP A 78 5.17 2.02 12.99
C TRP A 78 4.61 1.91 14.39
N GLU A 79 3.71 0.92 14.58
CA GLU A 79 3.15 0.58 15.88
C GLU A 79 3.10 -0.94 16.00
N GLY A 80 2.93 -1.43 17.23
CA GLY A 80 2.82 -2.85 17.46
C GLY A 80 4.10 -3.45 18.00
N SER A 81 4.10 -4.76 18.17
CA SER A 81 5.25 -5.48 18.68
C SER A 81 5.15 -6.94 18.29
N GLY A 82 6.28 -7.65 18.38
CA GLY A 82 6.31 -9.07 18.11
C GLY A 82 6.15 -9.36 16.62
N ASN A 83 5.25 -10.26 16.30
CA ASN A 83 5.11 -10.79 14.95
C ASN A 83 4.08 -10.07 14.10
N THR A 84 3.43 -9.04 14.64
CA THR A 84 2.42 -8.27 13.91
C THR A 84 2.64 -6.81 14.18
N LEU A 85 2.91 -6.05 13.11
CA LEU A 85 3.10 -4.61 13.21
C LEU A 85 2.11 -3.95 12.25
N TRP A 86 1.73 -2.73 12.60
CA TRP A 86 0.92 -1.93 11.69
C TRP A 86 1.59 -0.59 11.48
N PHE A 87 1.23 0.06 10.37
CA PHE A 87 1.90 1.27 9.95
C PHE A 87 0.93 2.22 9.28
N ASP A 88 1.34 3.47 9.24
CA ASP A 88 0.75 4.45 8.35
C ASP A 88 1.88 5.21 7.67
N GLU A 89 1.63 5.65 6.45
CA GLU A 89 2.65 6.38 5.71
C GLU A 89 1.98 7.45 4.85
N ILE A 90 2.69 8.53 4.65
CA ILE A 90 2.28 9.57 3.71
C ILE A 90 3.13 9.40 2.47
N LEU A 91 2.47 9.34 1.33
CA LEU A 91 3.09 9.15 0.03
C LEU A 91 2.68 10.28 -0.88
N PHE A 92 3.50 10.56 -1.89
CA PHE A 92 3.15 11.53 -2.92
C PHE A 92 3.10 10.85 -4.28
N ASN A 93 2.07 11.18 -5.06
CA ASN A 93 1.88 10.69 -6.42
C ASN A 93 1.59 11.88 -7.32
N GLU A 94 2.23 11.92 -8.49
CA GLU A 94 2.11 13.06 -9.40
C GLU A 94 0.67 13.34 -9.84
N LYS A 95 -0.13 12.30 -9.95
CA LYS A 95 -1.52 12.46 -10.43
C LYS A 95 -2.51 12.68 -9.31
N LEU A 96 -2.28 12.04 -8.16
CA LEU A 96 -3.26 12.02 -7.07
C LEU A 96 -2.90 12.97 -5.92
N GLY A 97 -1.68 13.52 -5.91
CA GLY A 97 -1.21 14.32 -4.79
C GLY A 97 -0.81 13.45 -3.62
N HIS A 98 -1.00 13.96 -2.41
CA HIS A 98 -0.65 13.20 -1.22
C HIS A 98 -1.69 12.11 -0.95
N CYS A 99 -1.19 10.94 -0.59
CA CYS A 99 -2.01 9.79 -0.25
C CYS A 99 -1.55 9.22 1.08
N ARG A 100 -2.41 8.45 1.72
CA ARG A 100 -2.03 7.71 2.93
C ARG A 100 -2.12 6.23 2.64
N GLY A 101 -1.03 5.52 2.95
CA GLY A 101 -1.04 4.08 2.99
C GLY A 101 -1.12 3.64 4.45
N THR A 102 -1.95 2.66 4.74
CA THR A 102 -1.99 2.04 6.06
C THR A 102 -2.02 0.55 5.86
N GLY A 103 -1.51 -0.18 6.84
CA GLY A 103 -1.54 -1.61 6.69
C GLY A 103 -0.96 -2.36 7.87
N VAL A 104 -0.88 -3.66 7.67
CA VAL A 104 -0.39 -4.60 8.68
C VAL A 104 0.64 -5.51 8.02
N ILE A 105 1.75 -5.72 8.71
CA ILE A 105 2.70 -6.77 8.30
C ILE A 105 2.77 -7.83 9.38
N GLN A 106 3.03 -9.05 8.97
CA GLN A 106 3.16 -10.20 9.86
C GLN A 106 4.43 -10.96 9.54
N LEU A 107 5.07 -11.45 10.59
CA LEU A 107 6.27 -12.29 10.45
C LEU A 107 5.81 -13.73 10.23
N ILE A 108 6.08 -14.27 9.05
CA ILE A 108 5.66 -15.61 8.65
C ILE A 108 6.90 -16.34 8.15
N ASN A 109 7.26 -17.41 8.84
CA ASN A 109 8.45 -18.21 8.50
C ASN A 109 9.69 -17.33 8.38
N ASN A 110 9.87 -16.45 9.36
CA ASN A 110 11.03 -15.54 9.44
C ASN A 110 11.07 -14.48 8.35
N GLU A 111 9.96 -14.24 7.66
CA GLU A 111 9.86 -13.19 6.65
C GLU A 111 8.68 -12.29 6.97
N TRP A 112 8.90 -10.99 6.86
CA TRP A 112 7.79 -10.04 6.96
C TRP A 112 6.98 -10.08 5.68
N LYS A 113 5.65 -10.20 5.83
CA LYS A 113 4.72 -10.17 4.71
C LYS A 113 3.64 -9.16 4.99
N ILE A 114 3.20 -8.46 3.95
CA ILE A 114 2.10 -7.51 4.07
C ILE A 114 0.80 -8.29 4.07
N ALA A 115 0.04 -8.17 5.16
CA ALA A 115 -1.24 -8.88 5.30
C ALA A 115 -2.41 -7.99 4.92
N HIS A 116 -2.23 -6.69 4.96
CA HIS A 116 -3.29 -5.73 4.67
C HIS A 116 -2.67 -4.41 4.23
N TYR A 117 -3.19 -3.81 3.16
CA TYR A 117 -2.75 -2.49 2.72
C TYR A 117 -3.95 -1.71 2.21
N ALA A 118 -4.09 -0.48 2.67
CA ALA A 118 -5.14 0.43 2.20
C ALA A 118 -4.50 1.73 1.75
N LEU A 119 -4.89 2.19 0.57
CA LEU A 119 -4.40 3.44 0.01
C LEU A 119 -5.57 4.42 -0.09
N THR A 120 -5.39 5.63 0.43
CA THR A 120 -6.43 6.65 0.47
C THR A 120 -5.86 7.97 -0.03
N MET A 121 -6.60 8.66 -0.89
CA MET A 121 -6.23 10.02 -1.27
C MET A 121 -6.50 10.95 -0.10
N LEU A 122 -5.59 11.90 0.13
CA LEU A 122 -5.72 12.85 1.22
C LEU A 122 -6.24 14.17 0.68
N VAL A 123 -7.44 14.55 1.13
CA VAL A 123 -8.08 15.76 0.68
C VAL A 123 -7.89 16.85 1.74
N PRO A 124 -7.31 18.01 1.38
CA PRO A 124 -7.19 19.11 2.34
C PRO A 124 -8.56 19.52 2.87
N ASN A 125 -8.62 19.83 4.16
CA ASN A 125 -9.88 20.20 4.79
C ASN A 125 -10.53 21.42 4.10
N SER A 126 -9.70 22.31 3.57
CA SER A 126 -10.19 23.55 2.96
C SER A 126 -11.06 23.31 1.72
N ILE A 127 -10.93 22.16 1.08
CA ILE A 127 -11.73 21.85 -0.12
C ILE A 127 -12.56 20.58 0.08
N ALA A 128 -12.65 20.08 1.30
CA ALA A 128 -13.28 18.77 1.54
C ALA A 128 -14.76 18.76 1.14
N GLU A 129 -15.50 19.84 1.44
CA GLU A 129 -16.93 19.88 1.08
C GLU A 129 -17.14 19.89 -0.41
N GLU A 130 -16.30 20.63 -1.14
CA GLU A 130 -16.39 20.69 -2.58
C GLU A 130 -16.11 19.32 -3.18
N ILE A 131 -15.05 18.66 -2.71
CA ILE A 131 -14.70 17.33 -3.18
C ILE A 131 -15.81 16.33 -2.85
N GLY A 132 -16.37 16.43 -1.63
CA GLY A 132 -17.49 15.57 -1.25
C GLY A 132 -18.69 15.72 -2.19
N SER A 133 -18.97 16.95 -2.62
CA SER A 133 -20.04 17.20 -3.58
C SER A 133 -19.75 16.52 -4.92
N GLN A 134 -18.51 16.63 -5.38
CA GLN A 134 -18.12 16.02 -6.66
C GLN A 134 -18.18 14.50 -6.60
N THR A 135 -17.73 13.90 -5.49
CA THR A 135 -17.78 12.43 -5.36
C THR A 135 -19.22 11.94 -5.34
N LYS A 136 -20.11 12.67 -4.66
CA LYS A 136 -21.52 12.27 -4.64
C LYS A 136 -22.13 12.31 -6.04
N GLN A 137 -21.77 13.32 -6.83
CA GLN A 137 -22.25 13.39 -8.21
C GLN A 137 -21.69 12.25 -9.05
N ALA A 138 -20.40 11.97 -8.93
CA ALA A 138 -19.77 10.89 -9.67
C ALA A 138 -20.40 9.54 -9.33
N ASP A 139 -20.71 9.32 -8.06
CA ASP A 139 -21.34 8.07 -7.62
C ASP A 139 -22.72 7.89 -8.20
N GLN A 140 -23.46 8.98 -8.40
CA GLN A 140 -24.81 8.89 -8.98
C GLN A 140 -24.79 8.52 -10.45
N ILE A 141 -23.74 8.91 -11.18
CA ILE A 141 -23.60 8.60 -12.59
C ILE A 141 -23.20 7.15 -12.80
N ASN A 142 -22.41 6.64 -11.88
CA ASN A 142 -21.92 5.26 -11.95
C ASN A 142 -22.83 4.31 -11.20
#